data_d39c73c51211efb842bde1373e4e388e
#
_entry.id   d39c73c51211efb842bde1373e4e388e
#
_cell.length_a   1.000
_cell.length_b   1.000
_cell.length_c   1.000
_cell.angle_alpha   90.00
_cell.angle_beta   90.00
_cell.angle_gamma   90.00
#
_symmetry.space_group_name_H-M   'P 1'
#
loop_
_entity.id
_entity.type
_entity.pdbx_description
1 polymer ?
#
loop_
_entity_poly.entity_id
_entity_poly.type
_entity_poly.pdbx_seq_one_letter_code
_entity_poly.pdbx_strand_id
1 'polypeptide(L)'
;DADRIELSNLTRQFLFREHNVGQSKALAAAAMATNPGGRTRAPPMNENLKVTCHEAYVGPATEKEPFTDEFWEGLDGVCNALDNMEARFYVDKTCVTFEKSLLESGTMGTSGNVDPIVPHKTKTYREGGNAAEGQGVPMCTLRNFPHLIDHCIEWARDKFAELFEKPQRRVKKFVSEPQSTLQDLQRRLESSDPADVESASAEALLLWQALEVATAPLEQR
;
A
#
# COMPACT_ATOMS: atom_id res chain seq x y z
N ASP A 1 -2.60 17.93 -2.36
CA ASP A 1 -2.29 17.02 -3.48
C ASP A 1 -2.15 17.84 -4.76
N ALA A 2 -1.00 17.76 -5.42
CA ALA A 2 -0.74 18.48 -6.67
C ALA A 2 -1.06 17.65 -7.92
N ASP A 3 -1.46 16.40 -7.75
CA ASP A 3 -1.71 15.49 -8.85
C ASP A 3 -2.99 15.78 -9.63
N ARG A 4 -3.01 15.30 -10.86
CA ARG A 4 -4.20 15.28 -11.70
C ARG A 4 -4.79 13.88 -11.79
N ILE A 5 -6.10 13.85 -12.02
CA ILE A 5 -6.85 12.59 -12.14
C ILE A 5 -6.53 11.93 -13.46
N GLU A 6 -6.11 10.68 -13.40
CA GLU A 6 -5.90 9.81 -14.54
C GLU A 6 -7.00 8.76 -14.66
N LEU A 7 -7.18 8.21 -15.86
CA LEU A 7 -8.18 7.17 -16.09
C LEU A 7 -7.98 5.95 -15.17
N SER A 8 -6.72 5.58 -14.90
CA SER A 8 -6.34 4.50 -13.98
C SER A 8 -6.82 4.71 -12.55
N ASN A 9 -6.98 5.96 -12.11
CA ASN A 9 -7.45 6.27 -10.77
C ASN A 9 -8.92 5.87 -10.54
N LEU A 10 -9.73 5.84 -11.59
CA LEU A 10 -11.16 5.52 -11.50
C LEU A 10 -11.44 4.08 -11.05
N THR A 11 -10.45 3.20 -11.12
CA THR A 11 -10.56 1.81 -10.68
C THR A 11 -10.66 1.67 -9.15
N ARG A 12 -10.19 2.66 -8.39
CA ARG A 12 -10.11 2.59 -6.92
C ARG A 12 -10.46 3.88 -6.17
N GLN A 13 -10.37 5.04 -6.82
CA GLN A 13 -10.64 6.34 -6.19
C GLN A 13 -12.09 6.75 -6.46
N PHE A 14 -12.99 6.31 -5.60
CA PHE A 14 -14.45 6.40 -5.79
C PHE A 14 -15.03 7.81 -5.85
N LEU A 15 -14.27 8.83 -5.42
CA LEU A 15 -14.68 10.24 -5.51
C LEU A 15 -14.64 10.76 -6.95
N PHE A 16 -13.93 10.10 -7.87
CA PHE A 16 -13.72 10.59 -9.22
C PHE A 16 -14.60 9.87 -10.24
N ARG A 17 -14.89 10.57 -11.34
CA ARG A 17 -15.65 10.07 -12.50
C ARG A 17 -14.90 10.40 -13.78
N GLU A 18 -15.29 9.81 -14.91
CA GLU A 18 -14.66 10.05 -16.21
C GLU A 18 -14.52 11.53 -16.57
N HIS A 19 -15.53 12.35 -16.29
CA HIS A 19 -15.50 13.78 -16.55
C HIS A 19 -14.50 14.55 -15.67
N ASN A 20 -13.94 13.94 -14.62
CA ASN A 20 -12.92 14.54 -13.78
C ASN A 20 -11.48 14.23 -14.30
N VAL A 21 -11.30 13.36 -15.29
CA VAL A 21 -9.97 13.04 -15.82
C VAL A 21 -9.29 14.32 -16.33
N GLY A 22 -8.03 14.51 -15.90
CA GLY A 22 -7.25 15.73 -16.16
C GLY A 22 -7.45 16.88 -15.17
N GLN A 23 -8.47 16.83 -14.31
CA GLN A 23 -8.69 17.82 -13.27
C GLN A 23 -7.76 17.56 -12.06
N SER A 24 -7.61 18.58 -11.20
CA SER A 24 -6.88 18.45 -9.93
C SER A 24 -7.59 17.46 -9.00
N LYS A 25 -6.84 16.52 -8.42
CA LYS A 25 -7.38 15.57 -7.44
C LYS A 25 -7.94 16.27 -6.22
N ALA A 26 -7.23 17.27 -5.67
CA ALA A 26 -7.65 18.01 -4.50
C ALA A 26 -8.97 18.74 -4.72
N LEU A 27 -9.07 19.48 -5.83
CA LEU A 27 -10.29 20.25 -6.15
C LEU A 27 -11.49 19.35 -6.45
N ALA A 28 -11.29 18.29 -7.24
CA ALA A 28 -12.37 17.36 -7.56
C ALA A 28 -12.86 16.61 -6.31
N ALA A 29 -11.95 16.19 -5.43
CA ALA A 29 -12.31 15.53 -4.17
C ALA A 29 -13.10 16.45 -3.24
N ALA A 30 -12.67 17.71 -3.08
CA ALA A 30 -13.38 18.69 -2.27
C ALA A 30 -14.79 18.98 -2.83
N ALA A 31 -14.90 19.17 -4.15
CA ALA A 31 -16.19 19.39 -4.80
C ALA A 31 -17.14 18.21 -4.57
N MET A 32 -16.67 16.99 -4.63
CA MET A 32 -17.48 15.79 -4.37
C MET A 32 -17.88 15.66 -2.89
N ALA A 33 -16.98 15.99 -1.98
CA ALA A 33 -17.23 15.89 -0.53
C ALA A 33 -18.24 16.95 -0.04
N THR A 34 -18.16 18.17 -0.56
CA THR A 34 -18.97 19.31 -0.11
C THR A 34 -20.17 19.59 -1.01
N ASN A 35 -20.19 19.07 -2.23
CA ASN A 35 -21.18 19.36 -3.27
C ASN A 35 -21.58 20.85 -3.40
N PRO A 36 -20.64 21.76 -3.55
CA PRO A 36 -20.98 23.19 -3.59
C PRO A 36 -21.49 23.63 -4.97
N GLY A 37 -22.34 22.90 -5.64
CA GLY A 37 -22.86 23.43 -6.89
C GLY A 37 -23.47 22.51 -7.91
N GLY A 38 -24.08 21.44 -7.51
CA GLY A 38 -25.20 20.88 -8.25
C GLY A 38 -24.95 20.24 -9.63
N ARG A 39 -23.72 19.86 -9.98
CA ARG A 39 -23.47 19.13 -11.23
C ARG A 39 -23.39 17.62 -11.07
N THR A 40 -23.41 17.12 -9.86
CA THR A 40 -23.47 15.68 -9.58
C THR A 40 -24.86 15.33 -9.04
N ARG A 41 -25.48 14.28 -9.57
CA ARG A 41 -26.77 13.75 -9.08
C ARG A 41 -26.69 13.14 -7.68
N ALA A 42 -25.49 13.03 -7.12
CA ALA A 42 -25.27 12.48 -5.78
C ALA A 42 -25.40 13.61 -4.74
N PRO A 43 -26.05 13.37 -3.60
CA PRO A 43 -26.06 14.31 -2.48
C PRO A 43 -24.64 14.48 -1.93
N PRO A 44 -24.34 15.62 -1.27
CA PRO A 44 -23.06 15.81 -0.60
C PRO A 44 -22.84 14.73 0.45
N MET A 45 -21.59 14.34 0.67
CA MET A 45 -21.27 13.38 1.72
C MET A 45 -21.55 13.98 3.11
N ASN A 46 -21.27 15.28 3.27
CA ASN A 46 -21.58 16.05 4.46
C ASN A 46 -21.78 17.53 4.10
N GLU A 47 -22.98 18.04 4.27
CA GLU A 47 -23.34 19.44 3.96
C GLU A 47 -22.64 20.47 4.85
N ASN A 48 -22.21 20.05 6.04
CA ASN A 48 -21.54 20.93 7.01
C ASN A 48 -20.01 20.92 6.85
N LEU A 49 -19.48 20.12 5.93
CA LEU A 49 -18.04 20.00 5.71
C LEU A 49 -17.51 21.25 5.01
N LYS A 50 -16.50 21.90 5.63
CA LYS A 50 -15.72 22.98 5.02
C LYS A 50 -14.38 22.43 4.61
N VAL A 51 -14.06 22.50 3.32
CA VAL A 51 -12.81 21.99 2.77
C VAL A 51 -12.02 23.12 2.13
N THR A 52 -10.80 23.32 2.58
CA THR A 52 -9.80 24.17 1.91
C THR A 52 -8.82 23.25 1.17
N CYS A 53 -8.63 23.51 -0.11
CA CYS A 53 -7.75 22.70 -0.96
C CYS A 53 -6.43 23.40 -1.20
N HIS A 54 -5.35 22.63 -1.16
CA HIS A 54 -4.03 23.07 -1.57
C HIS A 54 -3.53 22.16 -2.69
N GLU A 55 -3.26 22.73 -3.86
CA GLU A 55 -2.64 22.04 -5.00
C GLU A 55 -1.13 22.05 -4.85
N ALA A 56 -0.64 21.44 -3.77
CA ALA A 56 0.76 21.39 -3.40
C ALA A 56 1.12 20.03 -2.80
N TYR A 57 2.37 19.63 -2.94
CA TYR A 57 2.92 18.50 -2.21
C TYR A 57 3.29 18.93 -0.80
N VAL A 58 3.01 18.09 0.19
CA VAL A 58 3.44 18.34 1.57
C VAL A 58 4.90 17.92 1.74
N GLY A 59 5.76 18.85 2.15
CA GLY A 59 7.19 18.60 2.31
C GLY A 59 8.00 19.87 2.54
N PRO A 60 9.32 19.77 2.70
CA PRO A 60 10.19 20.91 3.01
C PRO A 60 10.11 22.07 2.00
N ALA A 61 9.83 21.76 0.73
CA ALA A 61 9.73 22.79 -0.31
C ALA A 61 8.51 23.71 -0.17
N THR A 62 7.50 23.30 0.60
CA THR A 62 6.23 24.00 0.78
C THR A 62 6.02 24.55 2.19
N GLU A 63 7.06 24.57 3.02
CA GLU A 63 7.02 25.11 4.39
C GLU A 63 6.74 26.62 4.44
N LYS A 64 7.12 27.35 3.40
CA LYS A 64 6.90 28.81 3.33
C LYS A 64 5.53 29.15 2.77
N GLU A 65 4.96 28.28 1.95
CA GLU A 65 3.64 28.40 1.32
C GLU A 65 3.26 27.05 0.69
N PRO A 66 2.08 26.47 0.96
CA PRO A 66 1.01 26.97 1.85
C PRO A 66 1.10 26.44 3.28
N PHE A 67 2.06 25.57 3.62
CA PHE A 67 2.12 24.84 4.90
C PHE A 67 3.05 25.53 5.89
N THR A 68 2.73 26.80 6.21
CA THR A 68 3.48 27.63 7.17
C THR A 68 3.33 27.14 8.61
N ASP A 69 4.11 27.71 9.52
CA ASP A 69 3.99 27.41 10.95
C ASP A 69 2.57 27.69 11.46
N GLU A 70 1.95 28.81 11.04
CA GLU A 70 0.59 29.16 11.42
C GLU A 70 -0.43 28.14 10.88
N PHE A 71 -0.18 27.55 9.70
CA PHE A 71 -1.01 26.46 9.19
C PHE A 71 -0.99 25.26 10.15
N TRP A 72 0.20 24.82 10.57
CA TRP A 72 0.34 23.68 11.48
C TRP A 72 -0.18 23.98 12.87
N GLU A 73 0.06 25.18 13.39
CA GLU A 73 -0.46 25.62 14.70
C GLU A 73 -2.00 25.63 14.73
N GLY A 74 -2.63 25.98 13.61
CA GLY A 74 -4.08 26.05 13.46
C GLY A 74 -4.81 24.70 13.39
N LEU A 75 -4.09 23.56 13.27
CA LEU A 75 -4.71 22.25 13.15
C LEU A 75 -5.08 21.66 14.52
N ASP A 76 -6.18 20.95 14.61
CA ASP A 76 -6.55 20.11 15.75
C ASP A 76 -5.87 18.74 15.72
N GLY A 77 -5.55 18.24 14.54
CA GLY A 77 -4.87 16.97 14.30
C GLY A 77 -4.65 16.72 12.81
N VAL A 78 -3.91 15.68 12.48
CA VAL A 78 -3.51 15.33 11.12
C VAL A 78 -3.88 13.88 10.83
N CYS A 79 -4.41 13.62 9.64
CA CYS A 79 -4.62 12.28 9.10
C CYS A 79 -3.82 12.10 7.82
N ASN A 80 -2.90 11.15 7.81
CA ASN A 80 -2.10 10.82 6.63
C ASN A 80 -2.79 9.79 5.75
N ALA A 81 -2.84 10.09 4.45
CA ALA A 81 -3.18 9.16 3.38
C ALA A 81 -2.16 9.35 2.25
N LEU A 82 -0.88 9.18 2.59
CA LEU A 82 0.27 9.44 1.74
C LEU A 82 0.77 8.14 1.08
N ASP A 83 1.45 8.26 -0.04
CA ASP A 83 1.95 7.13 -0.83
C ASP A 83 3.49 7.03 -0.88
N ASN A 84 4.20 7.96 -0.23
CA ASN A 84 5.66 7.94 -0.17
C ASN A 84 6.18 8.16 1.26
N MET A 85 7.34 7.58 1.54
CA MET A 85 7.95 7.56 2.87
C MET A 85 8.50 8.93 3.27
N GLU A 86 9.00 9.71 2.32
CA GLU A 86 9.59 11.01 2.60
C GLU A 86 8.54 11.98 3.17
N ALA A 87 7.37 12.05 2.53
CA ALA A 87 6.26 12.85 3.01
C ALA A 87 5.73 12.37 4.37
N ARG A 88 5.66 11.04 4.60
CA ARG A 88 5.28 10.48 5.91
C ARG A 88 6.22 10.91 7.01
N PHE A 89 7.53 10.79 6.81
CA PHE A 89 8.53 11.23 7.78
C PHE A 89 8.55 12.74 8.00
N TYR A 90 8.28 13.51 6.95
CA TYR A 90 8.17 14.95 7.07
C TYR A 90 6.97 15.34 7.95
N VAL A 91 5.79 14.78 7.67
CA VAL A 91 4.57 15.06 8.46
C VAL A 91 4.70 14.56 9.89
N ASP A 92 5.25 13.35 10.11
CA ASP A 92 5.54 12.81 11.44
C ASP A 92 6.40 13.77 12.27
N LYS A 93 7.55 14.20 11.72
CA LYS A 93 8.44 15.19 12.36
C LYS A 93 7.71 16.49 12.67
N THR A 94 6.94 17.00 11.71
CA THR A 94 6.23 18.27 11.84
C THR A 94 5.13 18.19 12.90
N CYS A 95 4.37 17.09 12.94
CA CYS A 95 3.37 16.84 13.97
C CYS A 95 3.97 16.80 15.37
N VAL A 96 5.15 16.18 15.54
CA VAL A 96 5.88 16.23 16.81
C VAL A 96 6.30 17.65 17.18
N THR A 97 6.83 18.41 16.20
CA THR A 97 7.30 19.79 16.44
C THR A 97 6.16 20.72 16.88
N PHE A 98 4.97 20.60 16.26
CA PHE A 98 3.81 21.43 16.58
C PHE A 98 2.83 20.78 17.55
N GLU A 99 3.23 19.68 18.21
CA GLU A 99 2.45 18.95 19.21
C GLU A 99 1.06 18.50 18.69
N LYS A 100 0.97 18.14 17.39
CA LYS A 100 -0.29 17.70 16.76
C LYS A 100 -0.39 16.18 16.78
N SER A 101 -1.56 15.69 17.17
CA SER A 101 -1.84 14.25 17.02
C SER A 101 -1.91 13.86 15.56
N LEU A 102 -1.28 12.75 15.21
CA LEU A 102 -1.25 12.21 13.85
C LEU A 102 -1.91 10.84 13.81
N LEU A 103 -2.83 10.66 12.90
CA LEU A 103 -3.32 9.34 12.50
C LEU A 103 -2.63 8.96 11.20
N GLU A 104 -1.59 8.15 11.32
CA GLU A 104 -0.87 7.62 10.17
C GLU A 104 -1.62 6.41 9.63
N SER A 105 -1.78 6.33 8.30
CA SER A 105 -2.42 5.17 7.67
C SER A 105 -1.69 4.73 6.41
N GLY A 106 -1.66 3.43 6.22
CA GLY A 106 -1.04 2.81 5.06
C GLY A 106 -1.77 1.55 4.62
N THR A 107 -1.49 1.12 3.41
CA THR A 107 -1.99 -0.14 2.87
C THR A 107 -0.85 -0.94 2.24
N MET A 108 -0.93 -2.25 2.36
CA MET A 108 -0.01 -3.19 1.75
C MET A 108 -0.83 -4.35 1.14
N GLY A 109 -1.21 -4.19 -0.13
CA GLY A 109 -2.10 -5.14 -0.79
C GLY A 109 -3.50 -5.13 -0.16
N THR A 110 -3.92 -6.27 0.40
CA THR A 110 -5.20 -6.44 1.09
C THR A 110 -5.16 -6.06 2.57
N SER A 111 -3.96 -5.86 3.11
CA SER A 111 -3.77 -5.43 4.51
C SER A 111 -3.68 -3.91 4.60
N GLY A 112 -4.19 -3.36 5.67
CA GLY A 112 -4.04 -1.96 6.02
C GLY A 112 -3.56 -1.81 7.46
N ASN A 113 -2.89 -0.72 7.74
CA ASN A 113 -2.45 -0.36 9.09
C ASN A 113 -2.89 1.06 9.42
N VAL A 114 -3.11 1.31 10.68
CA VAL A 114 -3.38 2.62 11.25
C VAL A 114 -2.58 2.75 12.54
N ASP A 115 -1.73 3.78 12.60
CA ASP A 115 -0.91 4.10 13.77
C ASP A 115 -1.34 5.45 14.35
N PRO A 116 -1.96 5.47 15.54
CA PRO A 116 -2.23 6.70 16.26
C PRO A 116 -0.96 7.20 16.95
N ILE A 117 -0.48 8.37 16.56
CA ILE A 117 0.72 9.00 17.08
C ILE A 117 0.32 10.24 17.87
N VAL A 118 0.64 10.23 19.15
CA VAL A 118 0.40 11.35 20.06
C VAL A 118 1.77 11.82 20.56
N PRO A 119 2.20 13.05 20.26
CA PRO A 119 3.48 13.58 20.68
C PRO A 119 3.72 13.37 22.18
N HIS A 120 4.93 12.96 22.54
CA HIS A 120 5.38 12.67 23.91
C HIS A 120 4.65 11.54 24.65
N LYS A 121 3.68 10.86 24.02
CA LYS A 121 2.92 9.75 24.62
C LYS A 121 3.10 8.42 23.92
N THR A 122 3.25 8.44 22.60
CA THR A 122 3.49 7.24 21.79
C THR A 122 4.83 7.34 21.06
N LYS A 123 5.27 6.24 20.46
CA LYS A 123 6.37 6.29 19.49
C LYS A 123 5.94 7.09 18.27
N THR A 124 6.90 7.75 17.63
CA THR A 124 6.69 8.40 16.34
C THR A 124 6.62 7.34 15.23
N TYR A 125 6.15 7.72 14.05
CA TYR A 125 6.12 6.81 12.89
C TYR A 125 7.52 6.28 12.56
N ARG A 126 8.53 7.14 12.62
CA ARG A 126 9.93 6.76 12.39
C ARG A 126 10.46 5.78 13.44
N GLU A 127 10.12 5.95 14.70
CA GLU A 127 10.54 5.07 15.81
C GLU A 127 9.79 3.73 15.82
N GLY A 128 8.62 3.66 15.22
CA GLY A 128 7.78 2.46 15.12
C GLY A 128 8.37 1.32 14.29
N GLY A 129 9.50 1.53 13.63
CA GLY A 129 10.20 0.51 12.84
C GLY A 129 9.69 0.35 11.40
N ASN A 130 8.64 1.06 11.01
CA ASN A 130 8.11 1.07 9.65
C ASN A 130 9.10 1.70 8.63
N ALA A 131 10.18 2.32 9.14
CA ALA A 131 11.26 2.91 8.34
C ALA A 131 12.14 1.88 7.60
N ALA A 132 12.14 0.61 8.03
CA ALA A 132 12.97 -0.42 7.42
C ALA A 132 12.39 -1.00 6.10
N GLU A 133 11.11 -0.75 5.82
CA GLU A 133 10.45 -1.24 4.60
C GLU A 133 10.61 -0.30 3.38
N GLY A 134 11.35 0.79 3.52
CA GLY A 134 11.30 1.96 2.65
C GLY A 134 12.27 2.02 1.47
N GLN A 135 12.85 0.93 0.97
CA GLN A 135 13.73 0.98 -0.22
C GLN A 135 13.13 0.35 -1.50
N GLY A 136 11.84 0.10 -1.53
CA GLY A 136 11.17 -0.47 -2.71
C GLY A 136 9.83 0.18 -3.03
N VAL A 137 9.34 -0.03 -4.23
CA VAL A 137 7.96 0.33 -4.60
C VAL A 137 7.00 -0.47 -3.73
N PRO A 138 5.97 0.16 -3.14
CA PRO A 138 5.00 -0.56 -2.33
C PRO A 138 4.42 -1.77 -3.07
N MET A 139 4.37 -2.93 -2.42
CA MET A 139 3.89 -4.18 -3.03
C MET A 139 2.46 -4.07 -3.57
N CYS A 140 1.63 -3.22 -2.98
CA CYS A 140 0.29 -2.94 -3.50
C CYS A 140 0.34 -2.25 -4.87
N THR A 141 1.26 -1.32 -5.08
CA THR A 141 1.48 -0.66 -6.37
C THR A 141 2.02 -1.66 -7.38
N LEU A 142 3.01 -2.47 -7.00
CA LEU A 142 3.60 -3.48 -7.88
C LEU A 142 2.59 -4.54 -8.32
N ARG A 143 1.77 -5.06 -7.40
CA ARG A 143 0.85 -6.16 -7.69
C ARG A 143 -0.41 -5.73 -8.41
N ASN A 144 -0.96 -4.58 -8.05
CA ASN A 144 -2.29 -4.20 -8.49
C ASN A 144 -2.31 -3.04 -9.47
N PHE A 145 -1.33 -2.11 -9.36
CA PHE A 145 -1.37 -0.84 -10.11
C PHE A 145 0.01 -0.37 -10.58
N PRO A 146 0.81 -1.22 -11.27
CA PRO A 146 2.08 -0.76 -11.85
C PRO A 146 1.77 0.24 -12.98
N HIS A 147 2.23 1.48 -12.84
CA HIS A 147 1.95 2.55 -13.81
C HIS A 147 3.20 3.29 -14.28
N LEU A 148 4.31 3.19 -13.56
CA LEU A 148 5.62 3.67 -13.99
C LEU A 148 6.42 2.52 -14.61
N ILE A 149 7.42 2.85 -15.44
CA ILE A 149 8.30 1.85 -16.07
C ILE A 149 9.00 1.00 -15.01
N ASP A 150 9.51 1.62 -13.95
CA ASP A 150 10.18 0.93 -12.84
C ASP A 150 9.21 -0.04 -12.12
N HIS A 151 7.95 0.35 -11.91
CA HIS A 151 6.93 -0.53 -11.36
C HIS A 151 6.68 -1.75 -12.26
N CYS A 152 6.62 -1.55 -13.57
CA CYS A 152 6.43 -2.63 -14.54
C CYS A 152 7.62 -3.59 -14.56
N ILE A 153 8.85 -3.08 -14.47
CA ILE A 153 10.07 -3.88 -14.42
C ILE A 153 10.11 -4.70 -13.12
N GLU A 154 9.85 -4.11 -11.97
CA GLU A 154 9.82 -4.83 -10.70
C GLU A 154 8.68 -5.84 -10.63
N TRP A 155 7.50 -5.51 -11.14
CA TRP A 155 6.41 -6.46 -11.28
C TRP A 155 6.81 -7.66 -12.15
N ALA A 156 7.45 -7.42 -13.28
CA ALA A 156 7.92 -8.48 -14.17
C ALA A 156 8.98 -9.36 -13.49
N ARG A 157 9.89 -8.77 -12.70
CA ARG A 157 10.88 -9.51 -11.90
C ARG A 157 10.21 -10.37 -10.83
N ASP A 158 9.23 -9.82 -10.09
CA ASP A 158 8.50 -10.61 -9.08
C ASP A 158 7.74 -11.78 -9.73
N LYS A 159 7.10 -11.54 -10.88
CA LYS A 159 6.43 -12.58 -11.65
C LYS A 159 7.40 -13.63 -12.19
N PHE A 160 8.55 -13.22 -12.69
CA PHE A 160 9.61 -14.16 -13.10
C PHE A 160 10.09 -15.02 -11.93
N ALA A 161 10.36 -14.39 -10.79
CA ALA A 161 10.76 -15.12 -9.60
C ALA A 161 9.68 -16.08 -9.10
N GLU A 162 8.40 -15.66 -9.14
CA GLU A 162 7.26 -16.50 -8.77
C GLU A 162 7.13 -17.74 -9.66
N LEU A 163 7.31 -17.59 -10.96
CA LEU A 163 7.12 -18.67 -11.93
C LEU A 163 8.37 -19.58 -12.07
N PHE A 164 9.57 -19.01 -12.00
CA PHE A 164 10.80 -19.71 -12.39
C PHE A 164 11.80 -19.92 -11.26
N GLU A 165 11.79 -19.11 -10.19
CA GLU A 165 12.75 -19.25 -9.09
C GLU A 165 12.14 -19.90 -7.84
N LYS A 166 11.01 -19.37 -7.38
CA LYS A 166 10.39 -19.83 -6.12
C LYS A 166 10.00 -21.30 -6.14
N PRO A 167 9.38 -21.84 -7.22
CA PRO A 167 9.06 -23.25 -7.32
C PRO A 167 10.30 -24.16 -7.24
N GLN A 168 11.35 -23.79 -7.99
CA GLN A 168 12.58 -24.57 -8.00
C GLN A 168 13.29 -24.57 -6.64
N ARG A 169 13.31 -23.43 -5.94
CA ARG A 169 13.86 -23.32 -4.58
C ARG A 169 13.09 -24.21 -3.59
N ARG A 170 11.77 -24.25 -3.69
CA ARG A 170 10.93 -25.12 -2.83
C ARG A 170 11.21 -26.59 -3.08
N VAL A 171 11.25 -27.02 -4.34
CA VAL A 171 11.59 -28.40 -4.69
C VAL A 171 13.02 -28.75 -4.23
N LYS A 172 13.99 -27.87 -4.44
CA LYS A 172 15.36 -28.08 -3.97
C LYS A 172 15.44 -28.21 -2.45
N LYS A 173 14.73 -27.36 -1.70
CA LYS A 173 14.65 -27.44 -0.24
C LYS A 173 14.05 -28.78 0.20
N PHE A 174 12.96 -29.21 -0.44
CA PHE A 174 12.34 -30.51 -0.14
C PHE A 174 13.30 -31.68 -0.40
N VAL A 175 14.06 -31.66 -1.48
CA VAL A 175 15.04 -32.70 -1.79
C VAL A 175 16.17 -32.74 -0.77
N SER A 176 16.66 -31.56 -0.30
CA SER A 176 17.72 -31.50 0.70
C SER A 176 17.26 -31.79 2.13
N GLU A 177 16.05 -31.40 2.47
CA GLU A 177 15.50 -31.48 3.84
C GLU A 177 14.05 -31.98 3.84
N PRO A 178 13.77 -33.23 3.43
CA PRO A 178 12.40 -33.69 3.22
C PRO A 178 11.58 -33.74 4.50
N GLN A 179 12.15 -34.24 5.61
CA GLN A 179 11.42 -34.37 6.87
C GLN A 179 11.04 -33.02 7.48
N SER A 180 11.97 -32.08 7.50
CA SER A 180 11.74 -30.72 7.99
C SER A 180 10.68 -29.99 7.16
N THR A 181 10.72 -30.14 5.84
CA THR A 181 9.75 -29.53 4.92
C THR A 181 8.35 -30.12 5.11
N LEU A 182 8.23 -31.43 5.26
CA LEU A 182 6.93 -32.10 5.51
C LEU A 182 6.32 -31.70 6.86
N GLN A 183 7.14 -31.60 7.91
CA GLN A 183 6.67 -31.15 9.23
C GLN A 183 6.17 -29.71 9.19
N ASP A 184 6.88 -28.81 8.47
CA ASP A 184 6.43 -27.43 8.31
C ASP A 184 5.13 -27.33 7.51
N LEU A 185 5.01 -28.09 6.42
CA LEU A 185 3.78 -28.15 5.62
C LEU A 185 2.60 -28.67 6.46
N GLN A 186 2.80 -29.74 7.23
CA GLN A 186 1.77 -30.27 8.09
C GLN A 186 1.30 -29.25 9.12
N ARG A 187 2.22 -28.57 9.80
CA ARG A 187 1.92 -27.52 10.78
C ARG A 187 1.11 -26.38 10.17
N ARG A 188 1.47 -25.95 8.94
CA ARG A 188 0.76 -24.86 8.24
C ARG A 188 -0.60 -25.30 7.72
N LEU A 189 -0.80 -26.57 7.33
CA LEU A 189 -2.10 -27.12 6.97
C LEU A 189 -3.06 -27.25 8.15
N GLU A 190 -2.52 -27.41 9.36
CA GLU A 190 -3.28 -27.46 10.62
C GLU A 190 -3.49 -26.05 11.23
N SER A 191 -2.98 -24.98 10.58
CA SER A 191 -3.15 -23.61 11.03
C SER A 191 -4.61 -23.16 10.96
N SER A 192 -5.01 -22.31 11.89
CA SER A 192 -6.31 -21.64 11.85
C SER A 192 -6.36 -20.45 10.89
N ASP A 193 -5.21 -20.03 10.34
CA ASP A 193 -5.11 -18.94 9.36
C ASP A 193 -5.35 -19.50 7.94
N PRO A 194 -6.42 -19.05 7.24
CA PRO A 194 -6.71 -19.51 5.88
C PRO A 194 -5.57 -19.24 4.88
N ALA A 195 -4.79 -18.16 5.07
CA ALA A 195 -3.68 -17.84 4.19
C ALA A 195 -2.52 -18.83 4.32
N ASP A 196 -2.25 -19.32 5.52
CA ASP A 196 -1.26 -20.38 5.78
C ASP A 196 -1.68 -21.69 5.10
N VAL A 197 -2.94 -22.07 5.25
CA VAL A 197 -3.50 -23.31 4.67
C VAL A 197 -3.46 -23.25 3.15
N GLU A 198 -3.88 -22.16 2.53
CA GLU A 198 -3.84 -21.97 1.08
C GLU A 198 -2.40 -22.05 0.54
N SER A 199 -1.47 -21.33 1.19
CA SER A 199 -0.06 -21.33 0.81
C SER A 199 0.58 -22.71 0.95
N ALA A 200 0.28 -23.45 2.02
CA ALA A 200 0.80 -24.81 2.23
C ALA A 200 0.20 -25.81 1.24
N SER A 201 -1.08 -25.69 0.92
CA SER A 201 -1.76 -26.54 -0.07
C SER A 201 -1.16 -26.35 -1.47
N ALA A 202 -0.91 -25.10 -1.87
CA ALA A 202 -0.24 -24.81 -3.14
C ALA A 202 1.18 -25.36 -3.20
N GLU A 203 1.92 -25.29 -2.09
CA GLU A 203 3.28 -25.85 -2.00
C GLU A 203 3.27 -27.38 -2.04
N ALA A 204 2.35 -28.03 -1.34
CA ALA A 204 2.19 -29.48 -1.36
C ALA A 204 1.87 -29.99 -2.77
N LEU A 205 0.98 -29.30 -3.49
CA LEU A 205 0.64 -29.63 -4.88
C LEU A 205 1.87 -29.49 -5.80
N LEU A 206 2.65 -28.44 -5.66
CA LEU A 206 3.89 -28.24 -6.41
C LEU A 206 4.89 -29.39 -6.19
N LEU A 207 5.09 -29.79 -4.93
CA LEU A 207 6.01 -30.88 -4.58
C LEU A 207 5.50 -32.21 -5.12
N TRP A 208 4.19 -32.46 -5.06
CA TRP A 208 3.57 -33.64 -5.65
C TRP A 208 3.82 -33.71 -7.16
N GLN A 209 3.57 -32.65 -7.90
CA GLN A 209 3.81 -32.56 -9.33
C GLN A 209 5.29 -32.79 -9.70
N ALA A 210 6.20 -32.21 -8.90
CA ALA A 210 7.64 -32.41 -9.09
C ALA A 210 8.03 -33.89 -8.89
N LEU A 211 7.47 -34.58 -7.89
CA LEU A 211 7.69 -35.99 -7.65
C LEU A 211 7.14 -36.87 -8.77
N GLU A 212 5.95 -36.55 -9.25
CA GLU A 212 5.30 -37.27 -10.35
C GLU A 212 6.14 -37.22 -11.62
N VAL A 213 6.64 -36.04 -12.00
CA VAL A 213 7.58 -35.87 -13.12
C VAL A 213 8.91 -36.60 -12.88
N ALA A 214 9.43 -36.56 -11.65
CA ALA A 214 10.70 -37.22 -11.32
C ALA A 214 10.61 -38.75 -11.37
N THR A 215 9.43 -39.32 -11.08
CA THR A 215 9.18 -40.78 -11.04
C THR A 215 8.63 -41.31 -12.35
N ALA A 216 8.21 -40.46 -13.29
CA ALA A 216 7.71 -40.89 -14.59
C ALA A 216 8.78 -41.65 -15.39
N PRO A 217 8.39 -42.67 -16.21
CA PRO A 217 9.31 -43.35 -17.11
C PRO A 217 10.00 -42.37 -18.07
N LEU A 218 11.27 -42.67 -18.42
CA LEU A 218 12.09 -41.78 -19.28
C LEU A 218 11.44 -41.46 -20.65
N GLU A 219 10.55 -42.35 -21.12
CA GLU A 219 9.79 -42.18 -22.37
C GLU A 219 8.65 -41.15 -22.26
N GLN A 220 8.30 -40.69 -21.04
CA GLN A 220 7.24 -39.74 -20.74
C GLN A 220 7.75 -38.43 -20.14
N ARG A 221 9.08 -38.28 -20.00
CA ARG A 221 9.75 -37.06 -19.54
C ARG A 221 10.14 -36.21 -20.74
#